data_982f187f48723f34e33eb486ff1c4d57
#
_entry.id   982f187f48723f34e33eb486ff1c4d57
#
_cell.length_a   1.000
_cell.length_b   1.000
_cell.length_c   1.000
_cell.angle_alpha   90.00
_cell.angle_beta   90.00
_cell.angle_gamma   90.00
#
_symmetry.space_group_name_H-M   'P 1'
#
loop_
_entity.id
_entity.type
_entity.pdbx_description
1 polymer ?
#
loop_
_entity_poly.entity_id
_entity_poly.type
_entity_poly.pdbx_seq_one_letter_code
_entity_poly.pdbx_strand_id
1 'polypeptide(L)'
;TFKLLKRLLPLLVGRERAEKIINERRAKAGSSDYSQASPMMRAILSKVVNEDLCHLMPKIKVPTLLFWGERDTATPLADAKRMEQLIPDAGLVTVAGAGHFSFLENTPLFLRVVESFLGKEMKR
;
A
#
# COMPACT_ATOMS: atom_id res chain seq x y z
N THR A 1 -4.45 -2.20 19.63
CA THR A 1 -3.79 -3.49 19.78
C THR A 1 -2.28 -3.36 19.81
N PHE A 2 -1.58 -2.89 18.76
CA PHE A 2 -0.10 -2.71 18.82
C PHE A 2 0.31 -1.51 19.71
N LYS A 3 -0.52 -0.46 19.76
CA LYS A 3 -0.33 0.69 20.66
C LYS A 3 -0.45 0.30 22.14
N LEU A 4 -1.36 -0.61 22.46
CA LEU A 4 -1.53 -1.15 23.81
C LEU A 4 -0.32 -1.99 24.21
N LEU A 5 0.19 -2.83 23.31
CA LEU A 5 1.38 -3.64 23.53
C LEU A 5 2.62 -2.78 23.85
N LYS A 6 2.84 -1.70 23.10
CA LYS A 6 3.94 -0.75 23.37
C LYS A 6 3.85 -0.10 24.74
N ARG A 7 2.63 0.12 25.25
CA ARG A 7 2.41 0.82 26.52
C ARG A 7 2.53 -0.10 27.73
N LEU A 8 2.10 -1.36 27.60
CA LEU A 8 2.04 -2.32 28.72
C LEU A 8 3.25 -3.27 28.79
N LEU A 9 3.88 -3.60 27.65
CA LEU A 9 4.98 -4.55 27.60
C LEU A 9 6.20 -4.15 28.45
N PRO A 10 6.64 -2.87 28.51
CA PRO A 10 7.73 -2.44 29.37
C PRO A 10 7.48 -2.64 30.86
N LEU A 11 6.21 -2.61 31.28
CA LEU A 11 5.78 -2.84 32.67
C LEU A 11 5.83 -4.32 33.08
N LEU A 12 5.64 -5.22 32.08
CA LEU A 12 5.55 -6.67 32.32
C LEU A 12 6.90 -7.40 32.21
N VAL A 13 7.77 -6.98 31.30
CA VAL A 13 9.01 -7.72 30.98
C VAL A 13 10.30 -6.89 31.08
N GLY A 14 10.21 -5.64 31.55
CA GLY A 14 11.33 -4.70 31.60
C GLY A 14 11.60 -4.01 30.26
N ARG A 15 12.18 -2.80 30.30
CA ARG A 15 12.36 -1.92 29.13
C ARG A 15 13.17 -2.56 28.00
N GLU A 16 14.31 -3.15 28.30
CA GLU A 16 15.21 -3.73 27.28
C GLU A 16 14.57 -4.92 26.54
N ARG A 17 13.92 -5.82 27.28
CA ARG A 17 13.20 -6.96 26.67
C ARG A 17 11.98 -6.50 25.87
N ALA A 18 11.26 -5.51 26.37
CA ALA A 18 10.14 -4.94 25.65
C ALA A 18 10.56 -4.30 24.33
N GLU A 19 11.67 -3.55 24.31
CA GLU A 19 12.23 -2.96 23.09
C GLU A 19 12.66 -4.02 22.08
N LYS A 20 13.30 -5.10 22.55
CA LYS A 20 13.68 -6.22 21.69
C LYS A 20 12.47 -6.88 21.04
N ILE A 21 11.42 -7.20 21.79
CA ILE A 21 10.19 -7.81 21.28
C ILE A 21 9.46 -6.86 20.29
N ILE A 22 9.42 -5.58 20.61
CA ILE A 22 8.80 -4.58 19.74
C ILE A 22 9.58 -4.45 18.43
N ASN A 23 10.91 -4.45 18.47
CA ASN A 23 11.77 -4.34 17.29
C ASN A 23 11.72 -5.60 16.43
N GLU A 24 11.71 -6.81 17.04
CA GLU A 24 11.54 -8.06 16.31
C GLU A 24 10.17 -8.14 15.59
N ARG A 25 9.10 -7.69 16.23
CA ARG A 25 7.78 -7.60 15.59
C ARG A 25 7.71 -6.55 14.48
N ARG A 26 8.41 -5.42 14.65
CA ARG A 26 8.55 -4.41 13.60
C ARG A 26 9.33 -4.93 12.40
N ALA A 27 10.43 -5.65 12.64
CA ALA A 27 11.24 -6.28 11.59
C ALA A 27 10.45 -7.32 10.79
N LYS A 28 9.53 -8.05 11.44
CA LYS A 28 8.64 -9.02 10.77
C LYS A 28 7.45 -8.39 10.04
N ALA A 29 7.03 -7.20 10.45
CA ALA A 29 5.86 -6.52 9.90
C ALA A 29 6.20 -5.40 8.90
N GLY A 30 7.46 -4.97 8.84
CA GLY A 30 7.94 -3.92 7.94
C GLY A 30 8.60 -4.48 6.68
N SER A 31 8.65 -3.66 5.63
CA SER A 31 9.50 -3.94 4.46
C SER A 31 10.97 -4.00 4.89
N SER A 32 11.80 -4.71 4.11
CA SER A 32 13.25 -4.77 4.32
C SER A 32 13.87 -3.35 4.41
N ASP A 33 13.35 -2.43 3.61
CA ASP A 33 13.81 -1.03 3.58
C ASP A 33 13.57 -0.30 4.89
N TYR A 34 12.41 -0.52 5.53
CA TYR A 34 12.11 0.07 6.83
C TYR A 34 13.00 -0.48 7.96
N SER A 35 13.29 -1.80 7.95
CA SER A 35 14.13 -2.42 8.97
C SER A 35 15.59 -1.97 8.91
N GLN A 36 16.11 -1.68 7.70
CA GLN A 36 17.49 -1.23 7.45
C GLN A 36 17.65 0.30 7.52
N ALA A 37 16.56 1.05 7.53
CA ALA A 37 16.59 2.51 7.55
C ALA A 37 17.12 3.08 8.88
N SER A 38 17.81 4.22 8.79
CA SER A 38 18.22 5.00 9.98
C SER A 38 17.01 5.48 10.80
N PRO A 39 17.18 5.87 12.08
CA PRO A 39 16.06 6.38 12.88
C PRO A 39 15.33 7.57 12.25
N MET A 40 16.08 8.47 11.61
CA MET A 40 15.52 9.62 10.87
C MET A 40 14.70 9.15 9.66
N MET A 41 15.25 8.25 8.86
CA MET A 41 14.54 7.70 7.69
C MET A 41 13.29 6.93 8.09
N ARG A 42 13.33 6.17 9.19
CA ARG A 42 12.12 5.50 9.73
C ARG A 42 11.03 6.49 10.13
N ALA A 43 11.40 7.62 10.71
CA ALA A 43 10.44 8.66 11.06
C ALA A 43 9.79 9.27 9.81
N ILE A 44 10.58 9.55 8.77
CA ILE A 44 10.10 10.05 7.48
C ILE A 44 9.19 9.03 6.80
N LEU A 45 9.63 7.78 6.66
CA LEU A 45 8.84 6.69 6.05
C LEU A 45 7.51 6.49 6.79
N SER A 46 7.54 6.48 8.12
CA SER A 46 6.31 6.34 8.93
C SER A 46 5.34 7.51 8.70
N LYS A 47 5.82 8.72 8.54
CA LYS A 47 4.99 9.89 8.23
C LYS A 47 4.38 9.79 6.83
N VAL A 48 5.19 9.49 5.83
CA VAL A 48 4.76 9.40 4.43
C VAL A 48 3.74 8.27 4.23
N VAL A 49 4.00 7.07 4.77
CA VAL A 49 3.10 5.90 4.62
C VAL A 49 1.77 6.09 5.36
N ASN A 50 1.74 6.88 6.43
CA ASN A 50 0.50 7.14 7.18
C ASN A 50 -0.24 8.42 6.73
N GLU A 51 0.24 9.11 5.71
CA GLU A 51 -0.44 10.27 5.17
C GLU A 51 -1.71 9.87 4.43
N ASP A 52 -2.85 10.44 4.80
CA ASP A 52 -4.12 10.22 4.11
C ASP A 52 -4.28 11.25 2.98
N LEU A 53 -4.17 10.77 1.74
CA LEU A 53 -4.30 11.58 0.52
C LEU A 53 -5.69 11.47 -0.14
N CYS A 54 -6.66 10.82 0.50
CA CYS A 54 -8.00 10.63 -0.05
C CYS A 54 -8.68 11.95 -0.47
N HIS A 55 -8.40 13.04 0.28
CA HIS A 55 -8.95 14.38 -0.02
C HIS A 55 -8.44 14.99 -1.34
N LEU A 56 -7.35 14.46 -1.90
CA LEU A 56 -6.79 14.91 -3.19
C LEU A 56 -7.37 14.13 -4.37
N MET A 57 -7.87 12.92 -4.17
CA MET A 57 -8.36 12.04 -5.24
C MET A 57 -9.48 12.66 -6.09
N PRO A 58 -10.46 13.39 -5.52
CA PRO A 58 -11.49 14.08 -6.32
C PRO A 58 -10.94 15.20 -7.24
N LYS A 59 -9.70 15.62 -7.00
CA LYS A 59 -9.02 16.65 -7.82
C LYS A 59 -8.31 16.08 -9.04
N ILE A 60 -8.19 14.77 -9.14
CA ILE A 60 -7.59 14.08 -10.30
C ILE A 60 -8.59 14.17 -11.45
N LYS A 61 -8.24 14.91 -12.49
CA LYS A 61 -9.14 15.19 -13.65
C LYS A 61 -8.76 14.41 -14.90
N VAL A 62 -7.68 13.64 -14.84
CA VAL A 62 -7.21 12.83 -15.95
C VAL A 62 -7.75 11.40 -15.84
N PRO A 63 -7.99 10.71 -16.96
CA PRO A 63 -8.35 9.31 -16.97
C PRO A 63 -7.33 8.48 -16.17
N THR A 64 -7.80 7.63 -15.30
CA THR A 64 -6.96 6.88 -14.37
C THR A 64 -7.27 5.40 -14.44
N LEU A 65 -6.25 4.58 -14.71
CA LEU A 65 -6.34 3.12 -14.66
C LEU A 65 -5.76 2.61 -13.33
N LEU A 66 -6.57 1.86 -12.60
CA LEU A 66 -6.16 1.14 -11.39
C LEU A 66 -6.05 -0.35 -11.73
N PHE A 67 -4.84 -0.91 -11.63
CA PHE A 67 -4.58 -2.33 -11.88
C PHE A 67 -4.13 -3.00 -10.58
N TRP A 68 -4.91 -3.94 -10.06
CA TRP A 68 -4.77 -4.41 -8.69
C TRP A 68 -4.87 -5.92 -8.54
N GLY A 69 -4.05 -6.49 -7.66
CA GLY A 69 -4.14 -7.90 -7.28
C GLY A 69 -5.24 -8.14 -6.24
N GLU A 70 -6.04 -9.16 -6.44
CA GLU A 70 -7.12 -9.53 -5.53
C GLU A 70 -6.62 -9.91 -4.13
N ARG A 71 -5.41 -10.51 -4.06
CA ARG A 71 -4.76 -10.98 -2.82
C ARG A 71 -3.67 -10.03 -2.32
N ASP A 72 -3.70 -8.79 -2.74
CA ASP A 72 -2.73 -7.80 -2.26
C ASP A 72 -2.93 -7.54 -0.76
N THR A 73 -1.93 -7.91 0.03
CA THR A 73 -1.92 -7.70 1.48
C THR A 73 -1.14 -6.45 1.91
N ALA A 74 -0.31 -5.91 1.03
CA ALA A 74 0.44 -4.68 1.29
C ALA A 74 -0.45 -3.44 1.11
N THR A 75 -1.20 -3.41 0.00
CA THR A 75 -2.22 -2.41 -0.29
C THR A 75 -3.53 -3.15 -0.64
N PRO A 76 -4.46 -3.28 0.31
CA PRO A 76 -5.65 -4.11 0.14
C PRO A 76 -6.55 -3.65 -1.02
N LEU A 77 -7.21 -4.58 -1.69
CA LEU A 77 -8.16 -4.30 -2.79
C LEU A 77 -9.26 -3.29 -2.39
N ALA A 78 -9.62 -3.24 -1.10
CA ALA A 78 -10.56 -2.26 -0.58
C ALA A 78 -10.11 -0.81 -0.82
N ASP A 79 -8.79 -0.56 -0.76
CA ASP A 79 -8.22 0.77 -1.03
C ASP A 79 -8.37 1.14 -2.51
N ALA A 80 -8.12 0.18 -3.43
CA ALA A 80 -8.32 0.38 -4.87
C ALA A 80 -9.78 0.69 -5.21
N LYS A 81 -10.74 -0.01 -4.59
CA LYS A 81 -12.18 0.25 -4.73
C LYS A 81 -12.55 1.64 -4.24
N ARG A 82 -11.96 2.07 -3.13
CA ARG A 82 -12.15 3.42 -2.61
C ARG A 82 -11.57 4.49 -3.55
N MET A 83 -10.38 4.25 -4.11
CA MET A 83 -9.78 5.13 -5.11
C MET A 83 -10.66 5.27 -6.34
N GLU A 84 -11.21 4.17 -6.87
CA GLU A 84 -12.14 4.18 -8.00
C GLU A 84 -13.39 5.03 -7.73
N GLN A 85 -13.89 5.01 -6.50
CA GLN A 85 -15.04 5.83 -6.10
C GLN A 85 -14.71 7.33 -5.96
N LEU A 86 -13.49 7.65 -5.54
CA LEU A 86 -13.08 9.03 -5.26
C LEU A 86 -12.52 9.76 -6.47
N ILE A 87 -11.87 9.05 -7.40
CA ILE A 87 -11.32 9.62 -8.63
C ILE A 87 -12.41 9.68 -9.69
N PRO A 88 -12.76 10.87 -10.23
CA PRO A 88 -13.91 11.07 -11.12
C PRO A 88 -13.89 10.21 -12.38
N ASP A 89 -12.72 9.99 -13.00
CA ASP A 89 -12.55 9.19 -14.22
C ASP A 89 -11.55 8.08 -13.97
N ALA A 90 -11.91 7.13 -13.12
CA ALA A 90 -11.09 5.96 -12.82
C ALA A 90 -11.79 4.66 -13.21
N GLY A 91 -11.00 3.70 -13.69
CA GLY A 91 -11.43 2.32 -13.93
C GLY A 91 -10.52 1.33 -13.19
N LEU A 92 -11.11 0.40 -12.45
CA LEU A 92 -10.40 -0.64 -11.71
C LEU A 92 -10.41 -1.97 -12.46
N VAL A 93 -9.22 -2.54 -12.68
CA VAL A 93 -9.04 -3.91 -13.17
C VAL A 93 -8.42 -4.74 -12.05
N THR A 94 -9.11 -5.79 -11.64
CA THR A 94 -8.65 -6.75 -10.63
C THR A 94 -8.07 -7.98 -11.27
N VAL A 95 -6.96 -8.47 -10.74
CA VAL A 95 -6.30 -9.70 -11.20
C VAL A 95 -6.56 -10.80 -10.17
N ALA A 96 -7.35 -11.80 -10.57
CA ALA A 96 -7.70 -12.90 -9.70
C ALA A 96 -6.46 -13.67 -9.23
N GLY A 97 -6.39 -13.92 -7.92
CA GLY A 97 -5.31 -14.67 -7.29
C GLY A 97 -3.96 -13.98 -7.21
N ALA A 98 -3.78 -12.79 -7.81
CA ALA A 98 -2.52 -12.06 -7.80
C ALA A 98 -2.34 -11.22 -6.52
N GLY A 99 -1.06 -11.05 -6.11
CA GLY A 99 -0.65 -10.22 -4.98
C GLY A 99 -0.27 -8.81 -5.38
N HIS A 100 0.68 -8.24 -4.63
CA HIS A 100 1.12 -6.84 -4.79
C HIS A 100 1.77 -6.57 -6.17
N PHE A 101 2.45 -7.54 -6.74
CA PHE A 101 3.09 -7.42 -8.05
C PHE A 101 2.22 -7.99 -9.17
N SER A 102 0.94 -7.66 -9.16
CA SER A 102 -0.06 -8.18 -10.10
C SER A 102 0.31 -8.00 -11.57
N PHE A 103 1.01 -6.94 -11.92
CA PHE A 103 1.51 -6.66 -13.27
C PHE A 103 2.61 -7.64 -13.73
N LEU A 104 3.39 -8.20 -12.80
CA LEU A 104 4.37 -9.26 -13.08
C LEU A 104 3.71 -10.64 -13.07
N GLU A 105 2.77 -10.87 -12.18
CA GLU A 105 2.07 -12.15 -12.05
C GLU A 105 1.16 -12.45 -13.24
N ASN A 106 0.65 -11.40 -13.90
CA ASN A 106 -0.13 -11.53 -15.14
C ASN A 106 0.23 -10.44 -16.16
N THR A 107 1.47 -10.45 -16.62
CA THR A 107 2.00 -9.49 -17.60
C THR A 107 1.19 -9.45 -18.90
N PRO A 108 0.73 -10.57 -19.49
CA PRO A 108 -0.07 -10.50 -20.72
C PRO A 108 -1.41 -9.74 -20.53
N LEU A 109 -2.06 -9.92 -19.41
CA LEU A 109 -3.28 -9.16 -19.08
C LEU A 109 -2.95 -7.67 -18.88
N PHE A 110 -1.88 -7.38 -18.13
CA PHE A 110 -1.44 -6.01 -17.88
C PHE A 110 -1.20 -5.24 -19.20
N LEU A 111 -0.44 -5.82 -20.13
CA LEU A 111 -0.14 -5.19 -21.42
C LEU A 111 -1.42 -4.93 -22.23
N ARG A 112 -2.31 -5.92 -22.36
CA ARG A 112 -3.60 -5.74 -23.08
C ARG A 112 -4.45 -4.63 -22.48
N VAL A 113 -4.52 -4.56 -21.15
CA VAL A 113 -5.31 -3.54 -20.44
C VAL A 113 -4.71 -2.15 -20.66
N VAL A 114 -3.38 -2.01 -20.56
CA VAL A 114 -2.69 -0.74 -20.78
C VAL A 114 -2.83 -0.28 -22.23
N GLU A 115 -2.63 -1.17 -23.20
CA GLU A 115 -2.83 -0.86 -24.63
C GLU A 115 -4.25 -0.42 -24.92
N SER A 116 -5.26 -1.09 -24.38
CA SER A 116 -6.65 -0.72 -24.53
C SER A 116 -6.96 0.64 -23.90
N PHE A 117 -6.42 0.89 -22.72
CA PHE A 117 -6.59 2.16 -22.02
C PHE A 117 -5.97 3.32 -22.80
N LEU A 118 -4.70 3.23 -23.17
CA LEU A 118 -4.01 4.25 -23.93
C LEU A 118 -4.60 4.46 -25.32
N GLY A 119 -5.00 3.39 -26.02
CA GLY A 119 -5.62 3.48 -27.33
C GLY A 119 -6.98 4.18 -27.33
N LYS A 120 -7.74 4.13 -26.22
CA LYS A 120 -8.97 4.91 -26.04
C LYS A 120 -8.67 6.38 -25.76
N GLU A 121 -7.68 6.67 -24.93
CA GLU A 121 -7.33 8.03 -24.55
C GLU A 121 -6.67 8.81 -25.70
N MET A 122 -5.90 8.14 -26.56
CA MET A 122 -5.31 8.76 -27.75
C MET A 122 -6.35 9.14 -28.84
N LYS A 123 -7.57 8.62 -28.74
CA LYS A 123 -8.67 8.91 -29.69
C LYS A 123 -9.64 9.98 -29.18
N ARG A 124 -9.45 10.47 -27.97
CA ARG A 124 -10.20 11.58 -27.37
C ARG A 124 -9.56 12.92 -27.71
#